data_b8eb87f508731d4246839c0448fae01b
#
_entry.id   b8eb87f508731d4246839c0448fae01b
#
_cell.length_a   1.000
_cell.length_b   1.000
_cell.length_c   1.000
_cell.angle_alpha   90.00
_cell.angle_beta   90.00
_cell.angle_gamma   90.00
#
_symmetry.space_group_name_H-M   'P 1'
#
loop_
_entity.id
_entity.type
_entity.pdbx_description
1 polymer ?
#
loop_
_entity_poly.entity_id
_entity_poly.type
_entity_poly.pdbx_seq_one_letter_code
_entity_poly.pdbx_strand_id
1 'polypeptide(L)'
;MKLARLSVLAGAVLFAGASLAQVDIKFGHVGEPGQLFTKSAEEFARLANEKLAGKAKVVVFGSSQLGGDKELLQKLKLGTVDLALPSTVMSSESDLFGIFEMPYLVKDRKHMQAIEKAIVWPTLAPETEKKGLKILAVWENGYRHITNNRRPIKVPGDLNAIKLRVPEGKWRVKMFQAYGANPSPMKFSEVFTALQTGVMDGQENPYSQIVSAKFQEVQKYLSITGHVYTPAYVTTGSKKWAALPADVRKVLEDTAKDVQKYVYATAEKEEGELLAKIKAAGVQVNEADKQAFVAASKNIYDEFSKEVPGSRELINKALALAK
;
A
#
# COMPACT_ATOMS: atom_id res chain seq x y z
N MET A 1 -31.98 -64.37 54.41
CA MET A 1 -31.68 -62.92 54.45
C MET A 1 -30.65 -62.59 53.37
N LYS A 2 -31.07 -62.01 52.25
CA LYS A 2 -30.19 -61.60 51.14
C LYS A 2 -30.11 -60.09 51.13
N LEU A 3 -28.97 -59.48 51.39
CA LEU A 3 -28.73 -58.08 51.28
C LEU A 3 -28.46 -57.74 49.80
N ALA A 4 -29.31 -56.87 49.26
CA ALA A 4 -29.10 -56.25 47.96
C ALA A 4 -28.13 -55.04 48.10
N ARG A 5 -27.05 -55.03 47.40
CA ARG A 5 -26.14 -53.88 47.26
C ARG A 5 -26.60 -53.01 46.09
N LEU A 6 -27.05 -51.83 46.42
CA LEU A 6 -27.34 -50.74 45.41
C LEU A 6 -26.00 -50.12 45.02
N SER A 7 -25.57 -50.25 43.77
CA SER A 7 -24.45 -49.53 43.15
C SER A 7 -24.97 -48.26 42.54
N VAL A 8 -24.61 -47.11 43.12
CA VAL A 8 -24.85 -45.81 42.49
C VAL A 8 -23.76 -45.56 41.50
N LEU A 9 -24.10 -45.57 40.19
CA LEU A 9 -23.21 -45.07 39.10
C LEU A 9 -23.33 -43.54 39.04
N ALA A 10 -22.26 -42.83 39.50
CA ALA A 10 -22.10 -41.42 39.29
C ALA A 10 -21.63 -41.19 37.82
N GLY A 11 -22.52 -40.74 36.96
CA GLY A 11 -22.19 -40.32 35.60
C GLY A 11 -21.42 -39.01 35.62
N ALA A 12 -20.11 -39.06 35.36
CA ALA A 12 -19.32 -37.83 35.07
C ALA A 12 -19.66 -37.33 33.67
N VAL A 13 -20.40 -36.23 33.59
CA VAL A 13 -20.64 -35.51 32.35
C VAL A 13 -19.34 -34.74 32.04
N LEU A 14 -18.51 -35.29 31.15
CA LEU A 14 -17.39 -34.60 30.55
C LEU A 14 -17.94 -33.52 29.61
N PHE A 15 -17.94 -32.27 30.07
CA PHE A 15 -18.06 -31.11 29.19
C PHE A 15 -16.79 -31.06 28.33
N ALA A 16 -16.82 -31.68 27.15
CA ALA A 16 -15.87 -31.43 26.11
C ALA A 16 -16.08 -29.98 25.65
N GLY A 17 -15.35 -29.03 26.24
CA GLY A 17 -15.25 -27.68 25.75
C GLY A 17 -14.71 -27.77 24.31
N ALA A 18 -15.56 -27.53 23.32
CA ALA A 18 -15.11 -27.36 21.95
C ALA A 18 -14.10 -26.20 21.95
N SER A 19 -12.81 -26.53 21.92
CA SER A 19 -11.76 -25.56 21.63
C SER A 19 -12.05 -25.09 20.20
N LEU A 20 -12.67 -23.92 20.06
CA LEU A 20 -12.82 -23.26 18.78
C LEU A 20 -11.39 -23.02 18.29
N ALA A 21 -11.00 -23.72 17.22
CA ALA A 21 -9.71 -23.52 16.60
C ALA A 21 -9.55 -22.03 16.28
N GLN A 22 -8.49 -21.42 16.78
CA GLN A 22 -8.15 -20.04 16.54
C GLN A 22 -8.06 -19.81 15.02
N VAL A 23 -8.79 -18.83 14.50
CA VAL A 23 -8.80 -18.51 13.07
C VAL A 23 -7.60 -17.62 12.76
N ASP A 24 -6.70 -18.10 11.91
CA ASP A 24 -5.61 -17.27 11.39
C ASP A 24 -6.13 -16.31 10.31
N ILE A 25 -5.87 -15.03 10.51
CA ILE A 25 -6.16 -13.94 9.57
C ILE A 25 -4.86 -13.57 8.87
N LYS A 26 -4.72 -13.97 7.62
CA LYS A 26 -3.52 -13.75 6.81
C LYS A 26 -3.49 -12.32 6.29
N PHE A 27 -2.47 -11.55 6.67
CA PHE A 27 -2.24 -10.20 6.18
C PHE A 27 -1.01 -10.18 5.26
N GLY A 28 -1.24 -10.06 3.94
CA GLY A 28 -0.20 -10.05 2.91
C GLY A 28 0.19 -8.65 2.47
N HIS A 29 1.48 -8.41 2.24
CA HIS A 29 1.99 -7.19 1.60
C HIS A 29 3.33 -7.43 0.90
N VAL A 30 3.74 -6.48 0.04
CA VAL A 30 4.97 -6.58 -0.75
C VAL A 30 6.20 -5.97 -0.07
N GLY A 31 6.03 -5.29 1.07
CA GLY A 31 7.10 -4.58 1.77
C GLY A 31 8.14 -5.51 2.37
N GLU A 32 9.42 -5.15 2.22
CA GLU A 32 10.56 -5.85 2.79
C GLU A 32 10.70 -5.57 4.30
N PRO A 33 11.45 -6.39 5.05
CA PRO A 33 11.71 -6.15 6.46
C PRO A 33 12.26 -4.74 6.74
N GLY A 34 11.68 -4.08 7.74
CA GLY A 34 12.04 -2.70 8.11
C GLY A 34 11.39 -1.61 7.27
N GLN A 35 10.64 -1.95 6.23
CA GLN A 35 9.86 -1.00 5.43
C GLN A 35 8.60 -0.54 6.18
N LEU A 36 8.09 0.65 5.81
CA LEU A 36 6.88 1.22 6.43
C LEU A 36 5.68 0.26 6.43
N PHE A 37 5.44 -0.47 5.33
CA PHE A 37 4.36 -1.47 5.26
C PHE A 37 4.53 -2.58 6.28
N THR A 38 5.75 -3.11 6.41
CA THR A 38 6.07 -4.17 7.37
C THR A 38 5.86 -3.69 8.80
N LYS A 39 6.45 -2.55 9.17
CA LYS A 39 6.28 -1.95 10.50
C LYS A 39 4.80 -1.69 10.83
N SER A 40 4.05 -1.18 9.86
CA SER A 40 2.62 -0.87 10.04
C SER A 40 1.77 -2.13 10.18
N ALA A 41 2.03 -3.16 9.37
CA ALA A 41 1.33 -4.43 9.45
C ALA A 41 1.66 -5.22 10.73
N GLU A 42 2.91 -5.17 11.18
CA GLU A 42 3.35 -5.77 12.44
C GLU A 42 2.71 -5.07 13.66
N GLU A 43 2.68 -3.73 13.68
CA GLU A 43 2.00 -2.99 14.75
C GLU A 43 0.50 -3.24 14.76
N PHE A 44 -0.14 -3.28 13.58
CA PHE A 44 -1.54 -3.68 13.45
C PHE A 44 -1.77 -5.09 14.01
N ALA A 45 -0.95 -6.06 13.62
CA ALA A 45 -1.08 -7.44 14.08
C ALA A 45 -0.89 -7.54 15.58
N ARG A 46 0.08 -6.85 16.16
CA ARG A 46 0.33 -6.80 17.60
C ARG A 46 -0.91 -6.31 18.35
N LEU A 47 -1.42 -5.12 17.97
CA LEU A 47 -2.57 -4.51 18.65
C LEU A 47 -3.88 -5.30 18.42
N ALA A 48 -4.09 -5.81 17.20
CA ALA A 48 -5.26 -6.62 16.90
C ALA A 48 -5.25 -7.93 17.70
N ASN A 49 -4.11 -8.62 17.77
CA ASN A 49 -3.98 -9.88 18.50
C ASN A 49 -4.22 -9.73 20.00
N GLU A 50 -3.75 -8.63 20.59
CA GLU A 50 -4.05 -8.30 22.00
C GLU A 50 -5.58 -8.15 22.23
N LYS A 51 -6.27 -7.41 21.35
CA LYS A 51 -7.72 -7.16 21.44
C LYS A 51 -8.56 -8.39 21.07
N LEU A 52 -8.08 -9.25 20.19
CA LEU A 52 -8.77 -10.47 19.76
C LEU A 52 -8.77 -11.57 20.83
N ALA A 53 -7.84 -11.51 21.79
CA ALA A 53 -7.80 -12.37 22.97
C ALA A 53 -7.97 -13.88 22.66
N GLY A 54 -7.31 -14.38 21.60
CA GLY A 54 -7.33 -15.78 21.18
C GLY A 54 -8.50 -16.21 20.31
N LYS A 55 -9.51 -15.37 20.04
CA LYS A 55 -10.62 -15.68 19.11
C LYS A 55 -10.13 -15.82 17.67
N ALA A 56 -9.19 -14.98 17.27
CA ALA A 56 -8.52 -15.02 15.98
C ALA A 56 -7.09 -14.51 16.15
N LYS A 57 -6.24 -14.71 15.14
CA LYS A 57 -4.85 -14.25 15.14
C LYS A 57 -4.48 -13.68 13.78
N VAL A 58 -4.05 -12.42 13.77
CA VAL A 58 -3.45 -11.82 12.57
C VAL A 58 -2.02 -12.32 12.40
N VAL A 59 -1.72 -12.87 11.23
CA VAL A 59 -0.39 -13.34 10.85
C VAL A 59 0.06 -12.55 9.62
N VAL A 60 1.19 -11.84 9.74
CA VAL A 60 1.73 -10.98 8.68
C VAL A 60 2.64 -11.78 7.75
N PHE A 61 2.46 -11.58 6.44
CA PHE A 61 3.24 -12.16 5.36
C PHE A 61 3.78 -11.03 4.47
N GLY A 62 4.98 -10.56 4.75
CA GLY A 62 5.68 -9.53 4.00
C GLY A 62 6.43 -10.07 2.79
N SER A 63 7.28 -9.21 2.16
CA SER A 63 8.21 -9.57 1.08
C SER A 63 7.56 -10.36 -0.06
N SER A 64 6.30 -10.04 -0.38
CA SER A 64 5.53 -10.75 -1.43
C SER A 64 5.36 -12.27 -1.22
N GLN A 65 5.48 -12.78 0.02
CA GLN A 65 5.34 -14.22 0.32
C GLN A 65 3.99 -14.81 -0.14
N LEU A 66 2.94 -14.01 -0.12
CA LEU A 66 1.61 -14.40 -0.62
C LEU A 66 1.34 -13.89 -2.06
N GLY A 67 2.35 -13.38 -2.76
CA GLY A 67 2.27 -12.84 -4.11
C GLY A 67 2.43 -11.33 -4.18
N GLY A 68 2.53 -10.79 -5.40
CA GLY A 68 2.57 -9.34 -5.67
C GLY A 68 1.22 -8.68 -5.45
N ASP A 69 1.18 -7.33 -5.53
CA ASP A 69 -0.01 -6.54 -5.18
C ASP A 69 -1.28 -6.96 -5.95
N LYS A 70 -1.20 -7.17 -7.27
CA LYS A 70 -2.36 -7.64 -8.06
C LYS A 70 -2.80 -9.05 -7.68
N GLU A 71 -1.85 -9.94 -7.39
CA GLU A 71 -2.15 -11.30 -6.94
C GLU A 71 -2.82 -11.28 -5.57
N LEU A 72 -2.40 -10.40 -4.67
CA LEU A 72 -3.05 -10.21 -3.38
C LEU A 72 -4.49 -9.73 -3.52
N LEU A 73 -4.76 -8.75 -4.41
CA LEU A 73 -6.13 -8.31 -4.69
C LEU A 73 -7.02 -9.46 -5.22
N GLN A 74 -6.49 -10.30 -6.10
CA GLN A 74 -7.21 -11.50 -6.57
C GLN A 74 -7.48 -12.48 -5.42
N LYS A 75 -6.46 -12.74 -4.57
CA LYS A 75 -6.58 -13.66 -3.43
C LYS A 75 -7.56 -13.16 -2.36
N LEU A 76 -7.68 -11.84 -2.17
CA LEU A 76 -8.74 -11.24 -1.34
C LEU A 76 -10.13 -11.56 -1.88
N LYS A 77 -10.36 -11.39 -3.18
CA LYS A 77 -11.65 -11.70 -3.82
C LYS A 77 -11.99 -13.19 -3.75
N LEU A 78 -10.98 -14.05 -3.87
CA LEU A 78 -11.13 -15.50 -3.74
C LEU A 78 -11.24 -15.97 -2.28
N GLY A 79 -10.89 -15.13 -1.30
CA GLY A 79 -10.92 -15.45 0.13
C GLY A 79 -9.79 -16.37 0.60
N THR A 80 -8.68 -16.47 -0.15
CA THR A 80 -7.49 -17.24 0.23
C THR A 80 -6.47 -16.44 1.03
N VAL A 81 -6.60 -15.10 1.01
CA VAL A 81 -5.94 -14.12 1.88
C VAL A 81 -7.04 -13.28 2.52
N ASP A 82 -6.85 -12.87 3.77
CA ASP A 82 -7.88 -12.16 4.54
C ASP A 82 -7.71 -10.65 4.47
N LEU A 83 -6.47 -10.16 4.59
CA LEU A 83 -6.09 -8.75 4.52
C LEU A 83 -4.91 -8.57 3.57
N ALA A 84 -4.86 -7.45 2.87
CA ALA A 84 -3.70 -7.02 2.11
C ALA A 84 -3.52 -5.49 2.20
N LEU A 85 -2.32 -5.00 1.82
CA LEU A 85 -1.95 -3.59 1.85
C LEU A 85 -1.56 -3.08 0.44
N PRO A 86 -2.48 -3.10 -0.55
CA PRO A 86 -2.21 -2.53 -1.87
C PRO A 86 -2.10 -1.00 -1.81
N SER A 87 -1.37 -0.43 -2.78
CA SER A 87 -1.21 1.02 -2.97
C SER A 87 -1.56 1.42 -4.40
N THR A 88 -0.59 1.77 -5.22
CA THR A 88 -0.74 2.22 -6.62
C THR A 88 -1.63 1.31 -7.47
N VAL A 89 -1.57 0.00 -7.26
CA VAL A 89 -2.34 -0.99 -8.05
C VAL A 89 -3.86 -0.91 -7.86
N MET A 90 -4.34 -0.17 -6.87
CA MET A 90 -5.79 0.04 -6.70
C MET A 90 -6.44 0.71 -7.92
N SER A 91 -5.68 1.47 -8.70
CA SER A 91 -6.13 2.01 -9.98
C SER A 91 -6.43 0.94 -11.04
N SER A 92 -5.96 -0.30 -10.86
CA SER A 92 -6.35 -1.43 -11.72
C SER A 92 -7.69 -2.07 -11.32
N GLU A 93 -8.18 -1.82 -10.11
CA GLU A 93 -9.49 -2.27 -9.65
C GLU A 93 -10.61 -1.27 -9.96
N SER A 94 -10.31 0.01 -9.81
CA SER A 94 -11.18 1.10 -10.23
C SER A 94 -10.34 2.27 -10.74
N ASP A 95 -10.61 2.70 -11.96
CA ASP A 95 -9.89 3.82 -12.61
C ASP A 95 -9.94 5.11 -11.78
N LEU A 96 -10.96 5.30 -10.94
CA LEU A 96 -11.07 6.48 -10.06
C LEU A 96 -9.90 6.59 -9.06
N PHE A 97 -9.27 5.46 -8.66
CA PHE A 97 -8.04 5.50 -7.84
C PHE A 97 -6.85 6.11 -8.58
N GLY A 98 -6.94 6.26 -9.91
CA GLY A 98 -6.00 7.03 -10.70
C GLY A 98 -5.85 8.50 -10.26
N ILE A 99 -6.77 9.03 -9.44
CA ILE A 99 -6.61 10.34 -8.82
C ILE A 99 -5.30 10.45 -8.03
N PHE A 100 -4.85 9.37 -7.35
CA PHE A 100 -3.58 9.34 -6.61
C PHE A 100 -2.36 9.08 -7.52
N GLU A 101 -2.59 8.93 -8.82
CA GLU A 101 -1.55 8.93 -9.84
C GLU A 101 -1.36 10.30 -10.50
N MET A 102 -2.22 11.27 -10.14
CA MET A 102 -2.11 12.64 -10.65
C MET A 102 -0.91 13.33 -9.97
N PRO A 103 0.09 13.76 -10.77
CA PRO A 103 1.32 14.33 -10.23
C PRO A 103 1.05 15.59 -9.41
N TYR A 104 1.69 15.68 -8.24
CA TYR A 104 1.61 16.84 -7.35
C TYR A 104 0.20 17.20 -6.84
N LEU A 105 -0.78 16.30 -6.98
CA LEU A 105 -2.14 16.53 -6.48
C LEU A 105 -2.17 16.65 -4.95
N VAL A 106 -1.49 15.73 -4.25
CA VAL A 106 -1.44 15.74 -2.79
C VAL A 106 -0.29 16.62 -2.32
N LYS A 107 -0.61 17.69 -1.58
CA LYS A 107 0.34 18.70 -1.11
C LYS A 107 1.18 18.21 0.08
N ASP A 108 0.51 17.60 1.06
CA ASP A 108 1.09 17.13 2.30
C ASP A 108 0.19 16.08 2.96
N ARG A 109 0.63 15.50 4.09
CA ARG A 109 -0.12 14.47 4.84
C ARG A 109 -1.46 15.00 5.37
N LYS A 110 -1.51 16.28 5.78
CA LYS A 110 -2.76 16.92 6.24
C LYS A 110 -3.76 17.04 5.09
N HIS A 111 -3.29 17.42 3.91
CA HIS A 111 -4.11 17.44 2.70
C HIS A 111 -4.60 16.03 2.34
N MET A 112 -3.74 14.99 2.44
CA MET A 112 -4.16 13.60 2.21
C MET A 112 -5.28 13.17 3.18
N GLN A 113 -5.20 13.54 4.46
CA GLN A 113 -6.26 13.25 5.43
C GLN A 113 -7.59 13.95 5.08
N ALA A 114 -7.52 15.17 4.55
CA ALA A 114 -8.71 15.87 4.06
C ALA A 114 -9.30 15.17 2.82
N ILE A 115 -8.46 14.74 1.88
CA ILE A 115 -8.86 13.95 0.70
C ILE A 115 -9.46 12.59 1.14
N GLU A 116 -8.85 11.91 2.10
CA GLU A 116 -9.38 10.66 2.65
C GLU A 116 -10.83 10.84 3.10
N LYS A 117 -11.07 11.82 3.96
CA LYS A 117 -12.40 12.11 4.50
C LYS A 117 -13.41 12.50 3.43
N ALA A 118 -13.01 13.35 2.48
CA ALA A 118 -13.92 13.96 1.52
C ALA A 118 -14.09 13.13 0.23
N ILE A 119 -13.16 12.27 -0.13
CA ILE A 119 -13.13 11.55 -1.41
C ILE A 119 -13.03 10.04 -1.20
N VAL A 120 -12.06 9.55 -0.40
CA VAL A 120 -11.84 8.10 -0.31
C VAL A 120 -13.07 7.40 0.26
N TRP A 121 -13.54 7.82 1.42
CA TRP A 121 -14.68 7.16 2.08
C TRP A 121 -16.00 7.31 1.35
N PRO A 122 -16.42 8.50 0.88
CA PRO A 122 -17.72 8.64 0.23
C PRO A 122 -17.75 8.20 -1.23
N THR A 123 -16.59 8.10 -1.91
CA THR A 123 -16.56 7.84 -3.36
C THR A 123 -15.73 6.60 -3.72
N LEU A 124 -14.48 6.50 -3.30
CA LEU A 124 -13.59 5.44 -3.77
C LEU A 124 -13.84 4.11 -3.05
N ALA A 125 -14.11 4.13 -1.75
CA ALA A 125 -14.38 2.90 -0.99
C ALA A 125 -15.64 2.17 -1.50
N PRO A 126 -16.78 2.84 -1.79
CA PRO A 126 -17.92 2.18 -2.41
C PRO A 126 -17.61 1.56 -3.78
N GLU A 127 -16.71 2.16 -4.58
CA GLU A 127 -16.30 1.57 -5.88
C GLU A 127 -15.55 0.26 -5.69
N THR A 128 -14.73 0.12 -4.64
CA THR A 128 -14.05 -1.15 -4.36
C THR A 128 -15.02 -2.22 -3.88
N GLU A 129 -16.07 -1.85 -3.14
CA GLU A 129 -17.10 -2.79 -2.68
C GLU A 129 -17.87 -3.41 -3.85
N LYS A 130 -18.14 -2.65 -4.91
CA LYS A 130 -18.73 -3.15 -6.16
C LYS A 130 -17.83 -4.20 -6.85
N LYS A 131 -16.53 -4.19 -6.56
CA LYS A 131 -15.54 -5.15 -7.09
C LYS A 131 -15.23 -6.30 -6.14
N GLY A 132 -15.96 -6.41 -5.03
CA GLY A 132 -15.80 -7.47 -4.04
C GLY A 132 -14.65 -7.24 -3.05
N LEU A 133 -14.20 -6.00 -2.91
CA LEU A 133 -13.15 -5.57 -1.99
C LEU A 133 -13.70 -4.52 -1.03
N LYS A 134 -13.23 -4.52 0.23
CA LYS A 134 -13.57 -3.52 1.23
C LYS A 134 -12.30 -2.89 1.81
N ILE A 135 -12.23 -1.57 1.81
CA ILE A 135 -11.17 -0.81 2.49
C ILE A 135 -11.56 -0.65 3.96
N LEU A 136 -10.64 -0.97 4.87
CA LEU A 136 -10.81 -0.82 6.32
C LEU A 136 -10.15 0.45 6.86
N ALA A 137 -8.99 0.82 6.30
CA ALA A 137 -8.25 2.03 6.65
C ALA A 137 -7.39 2.50 5.48
N VAL A 138 -7.03 3.78 5.52
CA VAL A 138 -6.06 4.38 4.60
C VAL A 138 -4.78 4.66 5.38
N TRP A 139 -3.67 4.07 4.93
CA TRP A 139 -2.33 4.29 5.48
C TRP A 139 -1.46 5.05 4.48
N GLU A 140 -0.19 5.23 4.80
CA GLU A 140 0.76 5.89 3.92
C GLU A 140 1.66 4.88 3.21
N ASN A 141 1.88 5.07 1.90
CA ASN A 141 3.03 4.56 1.20
C ASN A 141 4.12 5.65 1.12
N GLY A 142 3.74 6.87 0.76
CA GLY A 142 4.56 8.06 0.87
C GLY A 142 4.83 8.80 -0.44
N TYR A 143 5.67 9.85 -0.35
CA TYR A 143 6.17 10.58 -1.51
C TYR A 143 7.19 9.76 -2.28
N ARG A 144 7.06 9.77 -3.60
CA ARG A 144 7.87 8.96 -4.48
C ARG A 144 8.92 9.80 -5.20
N HIS A 145 10.11 9.23 -5.30
CA HIS A 145 11.29 9.84 -5.91
C HIS A 145 11.90 8.87 -6.92
N ILE A 146 12.70 9.38 -7.86
CA ILE A 146 13.26 8.58 -8.95
C ILE A 146 14.70 8.20 -8.63
N THR A 147 15.04 6.90 -8.76
CA THR A 147 16.44 6.46 -8.80
C THR A 147 16.78 5.92 -10.19
N ASN A 148 18.03 6.10 -10.63
CA ASN A 148 18.48 5.54 -11.90
C ASN A 148 20.03 5.44 -11.96
N ASN A 149 20.54 4.73 -13.01
CA ASN A 149 21.96 4.53 -13.23
C ASN A 149 22.54 5.41 -14.36
N ARG A 150 21.73 6.26 -14.99
CA ARG A 150 22.14 7.00 -16.21
C ARG A 150 22.58 8.42 -15.91
N ARG A 151 21.79 9.21 -15.19
CA ARG A 151 22.03 10.64 -14.94
C ARG A 151 21.13 11.21 -13.83
N PRO A 152 21.50 12.35 -13.23
CA PRO A 152 20.56 13.12 -12.41
C PRO A 152 19.35 13.55 -13.24
N ILE A 153 18.15 13.49 -12.65
CA ILE A 153 16.90 13.96 -13.26
C ILE A 153 16.55 15.30 -12.60
N LYS A 154 16.75 16.38 -13.32
CA LYS A 154 16.41 17.75 -12.87
C LYS A 154 15.09 18.22 -13.45
N VAL A 155 14.82 17.90 -14.70
CA VAL A 155 13.59 18.26 -15.44
C VAL A 155 13.02 17.04 -16.15
N PRO A 156 11.74 17.05 -16.58
CA PRO A 156 11.12 15.91 -17.28
C PRO A 156 11.94 15.38 -18.47
N GLY A 157 12.54 16.28 -19.27
CA GLY A 157 13.37 15.89 -20.41
C GLY A 157 14.58 15.02 -20.09
N ASP A 158 15.07 15.05 -18.85
CA ASP A 158 16.16 14.18 -18.43
C ASP A 158 15.75 12.70 -18.33
N LEU A 159 14.43 12.42 -18.35
CA LEU A 159 13.88 11.07 -18.40
C LEU A 159 13.89 10.45 -19.80
N ASN A 160 14.22 11.21 -20.84
CA ASN A 160 14.26 10.70 -22.22
C ASN A 160 15.12 9.45 -22.33
N ALA A 161 14.55 8.39 -22.92
CA ALA A 161 15.16 7.08 -23.11
C ALA A 161 15.51 6.30 -21.85
N ILE A 162 15.16 6.77 -20.65
CA ILE A 162 15.32 6.00 -19.40
C ILE A 162 14.31 4.84 -19.38
N LYS A 163 14.79 3.62 -19.31
CA LYS A 163 13.98 2.43 -19.03
C LYS A 163 13.61 2.44 -17.56
N LEU A 164 12.42 2.95 -17.27
CA LEU A 164 11.97 3.18 -15.89
C LEU A 164 10.97 2.10 -15.47
N ARG A 165 11.31 1.32 -14.46
CA ARG A 165 10.32 0.43 -13.84
C ARG A 165 9.28 1.27 -13.10
N VAL A 166 8.02 0.95 -13.31
CA VAL A 166 6.88 1.52 -12.58
C VAL A 166 6.00 0.41 -11.97
N PRO A 167 5.19 0.70 -10.93
CA PRO A 167 4.17 -0.23 -10.47
C PRO A 167 3.16 -0.56 -11.57
N GLU A 168 2.46 -1.69 -11.40
CA GLU A 168 1.45 -2.17 -12.36
C GLU A 168 0.19 -1.31 -12.34
N GLY A 169 0.20 -0.18 -13.03
CA GLY A 169 -0.92 0.74 -13.16
C GLY A 169 -0.83 1.57 -14.44
N LYS A 170 -1.94 1.72 -15.15
CA LYS A 170 -2.00 2.41 -16.45
C LYS A 170 -1.60 3.89 -16.34
N TRP A 171 -2.07 4.58 -15.29
CA TRP A 171 -1.84 6.01 -15.11
C TRP A 171 -0.39 6.35 -14.78
N ARG A 172 0.32 5.48 -14.05
CA ARG A 172 1.74 5.63 -13.79
C ARG A 172 2.56 5.47 -15.08
N VAL A 173 2.20 4.52 -15.93
CA VAL A 173 2.81 4.35 -17.26
C VAL A 173 2.60 5.62 -18.09
N LYS A 174 1.37 6.12 -18.21
CA LYS A 174 1.04 7.33 -18.98
C LYS A 174 1.79 8.56 -18.47
N MET A 175 1.88 8.75 -17.15
CA MET A 175 2.63 9.84 -16.53
C MET A 175 4.09 9.85 -17.01
N PHE A 176 4.79 8.72 -16.86
CA PHE A 176 6.20 8.67 -17.22
C PHE A 176 6.46 8.68 -18.73
N GLN A 177 5.51 8.19 -19.54
CA GLN A 177 5.55 8.40 -20.99
C GLN A 177 5.45 9.88 -21.35
N ALA A 178 4.55 10.63 -20.71
CA ALA A 178 4.44 12.08 -20.91
C ALA A 178 5.69 12.85 -20.49
N TYR A 179 6.46 12.34 -19.53
CA TYR A 179 7.77 12.89 -19.15
C TYR A 179 8.92 12.44 -20.06
N GLY A 180 8.67 11.58 -21.06
CA GLY A 180 9.67 11.12 -22.04
C GLY A 180 10.41 9.82 -21.66
N ALA A 181 10.08 9.20 -20.52
CA ALA A 181 10.66 7.91 -20.15
C ALA A 181 10.10 6.75 -20.97
N ASN A 182 10.78 5.59 -20.91
CA ASN A 182 10.29 4.30 -21.37
C ASN A 182 9.81 3.47 -20.15
N PRO A 183 8.59 3.71 -19.61
CA PRO A 183 8.13 3.02 -18.43
C PRO A 183 7.73 1.58 -18.73
N SER A 184 8.11 0.67 -17.83
CA SER A 184 7.70 -0.74 -17.87
C SER A 184 7.09 -1.15 -16.54
N PRO A 185 5.80 -1.57 -16.52
CA PRO A 185 5.17 -2.09 -15.31
C PRO A 185 5.80 -3.44 -14.91
N MET A 186 6.11 -3.59 -13.61
CA MET A 186 6.76 -4.79 -13.09
C MET A 186 6.44 -4.97 -11.60
N LYS A 187 6.31 -6.23 -11.14
CA LYS A 187 6.11 -6.56 -9.74
C LYS A 187 7.26 -6.05 -8.87
N PHE A 188 6.95 -5.65 -7.64
CA PHE A 188 7.98 -5.08 -6.74
C PHE A 188 9.13 -6.06 -6.46
N SER A 189 8.83 -7.34 -6.27
CA SER A 189 9.82 -8.40 -6.02
C SER A 189 10.84 -8.63 -7.14
N GLU A 190 10.56 -8.16 -8.35
CA GLU A 190 11.45 -8.32 -9.52
C GLU A 190 12.40 -7.13 -9.72
N VAL A 191 12.13 -6.01 -9.02
CA VAL A 191 12.79 -4.71 -9.31
C VAL A 191 14.28 -4.75 -9.02
N PHE A 192 14.71 -5.27 -7.87
CA PHE A 192 16.13 -5.30 -7.51
C PHE A 192 16.98 -6.00 -8.60
N THR A 193 16.54 -7.18 -9.02
CA THR A 193 17.22 -7.96 -10.08
C THR A 193 17.22 -7.21 -11.41
N ALA A 194 16.09 -6.59 -11.79
CA ALA A 194 16.00 -5.82 -13.03
C ALA A 194 16.94 -4.59 -13.05
N LEU A 195 17.12 -3.92 -11.90
CA LEU A 195 18.08 -2.81 -11.75
C LEU A 195 19.53 -3.32 -11.74
N GLN A 196 19.81 -4.40 -11.01
CA GLN A 196 21.14 -4.98 -10.90
C GLN A 196 21.68 -5.47 -12.24
N THR A 197 20.82 -6.10 -13.05
CA THR A 197 21.18 -6.64 -14.37
C THR A 197 21.11 -5.62 -15.50
N GLY A 198 20.63 -4.39 -15.23
CA GLY A 198 20.48 -3.34 -16.24
C GLY A 198 19.31 -3.55 -17.22
N VAL A 199 18.41 -4.48 -16.94
CA VAL A 199 17.13 -4.62 -17.66
C VAL A 199 16.33 -3.33 -17.55
N MET A 200 16.32 -2.72 -16.35
CA MET A 200 15.80 -1.38 -16.08
C MET A 200 16.96 -0.44 -15.71
N ASP A 201 16.90 0.81 -16.20
CA ASP A 201 17.86 1.86 -15.84
C ASP A 201 17.52 2.47 -14.46
N GLY A 202 16.25 2.48 -14.09
CA GLY A 202 15.77 3.10 -12.87
C GLY A 202 14.37 2.65 -12.43
N GLN A 203 13.94 3.18 -11.30
CA GLN A 203 12.63 2.98 -10.70
C GLN A 203 12.19 4.23 -9.93
N GLU A 204 10.97 4.25 -9.41
CA GLU A 204 10.46 5.31 -8.55
C GLU A 204 9.73 4.73 -7.34
N ASN A 205 10.04 5.23 -6.16
CA ASN A 205 9.47 4.77 -4.89
C ASN A 205 9.74 5.77 -3.75
N PRO A 206 9.03 5.65 -2.61
CA PRO A 206 9.41 6.30 -1.36
C PRO A 206 10.76 5.81 -0.83
N TYR A 207 11.42 6.62 -0.01
CA TYR A 207 12.71 6.26 0.59
C TYR A 207 12.67 4.96 1.38
N SER A 208 11.56 4.68 2.09
CA SER A 208 11.42 3.46 2.87
C SER A 208 11.50 2.19 2.00
N GLN A 209 10.96 2.22 0.79
CA GLN A 209 11.06 1.13 -0.17
C GLN A 209 12.43 1.07 -0.83
N ILE A 210 13.03 2.22 -1.15
CA ILE A 210 14.38 2.28 -1.73
C ILE A 210 15.38 1.62 -0.77
N VAL A 211 15.34 1.99 0.52
CA VAL A 211 16.31 1.48 1.51
C VAL A 211 16.04 0.02 1.85
N SER A 212 14.79 -0.37 2.09
CA SER A 212 14.49 -1.74 2.53
C SER A 212 14.71 -2.78 1.42
N ALA A 213 14.41 -2.42 0.16
CA ALA A 213 14.69 -3.27 -1.00
C ALA A 213 16.12 -3.10 -1.54
N LYS A 214 16.98 -2.34 -0.84
CA LYS A 214 18.40 -2.15 -1.15
C LYS A 214 18.67 -1.56 -2.54
N PHE A 215 17.73 -0.77 -3.09
CA PHE A 215 17.93 -0.18 -4.42
C PHE A 215 19.14 0.77 -4.46
N GLN A 216 19.48 1.42 -3.33
CA GLN A 216 20.69 2.24 -3.20
C GLN A 216 22.01 1.47 -3.43
N GLU A 217 22.01 0.13 -3.37
CA GLU A 217 23.18 -0.69 -3.67
C GLU A 217 23.39 -0.89 -5.18
N VAL A 218 22.32 -0.69 -5.98
CA VAL A 218 22.32 -0.93 -7.44
C VAL A 218 21.91 0.29 -8.26
N GLN A 219 21.77 1.46 -7.62
CA GLN A 219 21.40 2.74 -8.27
C GLN A 219 22.41 3.83 -7.93
N LYS A 220 22.78 4.63 -8.92
CA LYS A 220 23.81 5.68 -8.80
C LYS A 220 23.25 7.04 -8.42
N TYR A 221 22.04 7.36 -8.87
CA TYR A 221 21.41 8.66 -8.72
C TYR A 221 20.04 8.53 -8.04
N LEU A 222 19.76 9.46 -7.12
CA LEU A 222 18.44 9.72 -6.58
C LEU A 222 18.05 11.15 -6.89
N SER A 223 16.96 11.36 -7.58
CA SER A 223 16.39 12.69 -7.84
C SER A 223 15.13 12.88 -7.00
N ILE A 224 15.16 13.91 -6.13
CA ILE A 224 14.06 14.24 -5.21
C ILE A 224 12.97 14.95 -6.00
N THR A 225 12.12 14.19 -6.65
CA THR A 225 11.02 14.71 -7.47
C THR A 225 9.75 14.93 -6.68
N GLY A 226 9.42 14.05 -5.71
CA GLY A 226 8.14 14.10 -5.00
C GLY A 226 6.93 14.12 -5.94
N HIS A 227 7.05 13.50 -7.09
CA HIS A 227 6.13 13.62 -8.21
C HIS A 227 4.71 13.12 -7.90
N VAL A 228 4.56 12.18 -6.99
CA VAL A 228 3.26 11.76 -6.42
C VAL A 228 3.40 11.37 -4.96
N TYR A 229 2.36 11.60 -4.19
CA TYR A 229 2.12 10.95 -2.91
C TYR A 229 1.15 9.79 -3.13
N THR A 230 1.48 8.61 -2.62
CA THR A 230 0.62 7.43 -2.72
C THR A 230 0.14 6.97 -1.36
N PRO A 231 -1.17 6.86 -1.14
CA PRO A 231 -1.71 6.15 0.01
C PRO A 231 -1.54 4.63 -0.15
N ALA A 232 -1.68 3.91 0.95
CA ALA A 232 -1.85 2.47 1.00
C ALA A 232 -3.17 2.14 1.68
N TYR A 233 -3.76 1.00 1.36
CA TYR A 233 -5.12 0.68 1.80
C TYR A 233 -5.14 -0.67 2.51
N VAL A 234 -5.53 -0.69 3.78
CA VAL A 234 -5.83 -1.97 4.45
C VAL A 234 -7.12 -2.50 3.85
N THR A 235 -7.01 -3.55 3.06
CA THR A 235 -8.09 -4.06 2.20
C THR A 235 -8.38 -5.51 2.51
N THR A 236 -9.67 -5.89 2.46
CA THR A 236 -10.17 -7.25 2.62
C THR A 236 -11.12 -7.63 1.49
N GLY A 237 -11.35 -8.92 1.28
CA GLY A 237 -12.39 -9.42 0.38
C GLY A 237 -13.77 -9.33 1.04
N SER A 238 -14.77 -8.74 0.36
CA SER A 238 -16.10 -8.50 0.93
C SER A 238 -16.78 -9.77 1.44
N LYS A 239 -16.67 -10.89 0.72
CA LYS A 239 -17.24 -12.19 1.12
C LYS A 239 -16.61 -12.73 2.39
N LYS A 240 -15.26 -12.74 2.42
CA LYS A 240 -14.51 -13.24 3.57
C LYS A 240 -14.76 -12.38 4.80
N TRP A 241 -14.78 -11.05 4.61
CA TRP A 241 -15.11 -10.09 5.67
C TRP A 241 -16.50 -10.33 6.27
N ALA A 242 -17.52 -10.53 5.44
CA ALA A 242 -18.88 -10.79 5.90
C ALA A 242 -19.02 -12.09 6.70
N ALA A 243 -18.16 -13.07 6.44
CA ALA A 243 -18.14 -14.37 7.14
C ALA A 243 -17.46 -14.32 8.52
N LEU A 244 -16.67 -13.28 8.81
CA LEU A 244 -16.03 -13.11 10.12
C LEU A 244 -17.08 -12.72 11.17
N PRO A 245 -16.92 -13.17 12.46
CA PRO A 245 -17.76 -12.70 13.58
C PRO A 245 -17.73 -11.18 13.69
N ALA A 246 -18.85 -10.58 14.11
CA ALA A 246 -19.00 -9.13 14.15
C ALA A 246 -18.00 -8.45 15.11
N ASP A 247 -17.70 -9.07 16.24
CA ASP A 247 -16.73 -8.60 17.22
C ASP A 247 -15.30 -8.64 16.66
N VAL A 248 -14.93 -9.71 15.92
CA VAL A 248 -13.63 -9.81 15.22
C VAL A 248 -13.50 -8.71 14.17
N ARG A 249 -14.53 -8.51 13.34
CA ARG A 249 -14.55 -7.43 12.33
C ARG A 249 -14.36 -6.06 12.97
N LYS A 250 -15.08 -5.80 14.07
CA LYS A 250 -14.95 -4.52 14.77
C LYS A 250 -13.54 -4.28 15.28
N VAL A 251 -12.90 -5.29 15.91
CA VAL A 251 -11.51 -5.19 16.38
C VAL A 251 -10.55 -4.89 15.24
N LEU A 252 -10.67 -5.61 14.11
CA LEU A 252 -9.81 -5.41 12.95
C LEU A 252 -9.97 -4.01 12.33
N GLU A 253 -11.21 -3.56 12.13
CA GLU A 253 -11.50 -2.26 11.53
C GLU A 253 -11.05 -1.10 12.44
N ASP A 254 -11.40 -1.14 13.72
CA ASP A 254 -10.99 -0.10 14.67
C ASP A 254 -9.47 -0.04 14.81
N THR A 255 -8.80 -1.21 14.91
CA THR A 255 -7.34 -1.25 15.03
C THR A 255 -6.65 -0.74 13.76
N ALA A 256 -7.18 -1.05 12.56
CA ALA A 256 -6.63 -0.53 11.31
C ALA A 256 -6.70 1.00 11.23
N LYS A 257 -7.78 1.59 11.75
CA LYS A 257 -7.93 3.06 11.85
C LYS A 257 -7.00 3.65 12.91
N ASP A 258 -6.89 3.02 14.08
CA ASP A 258 -6.01 3.47 15.17
C ASP A 258 -4.54 3.51 14.74
N VAL A 259 -4.08 2.50 13.99
CA VAL A 259 -2.70 2.37 13.51
C VAL A 259 -2.32 3.46 12.49
N GLN A 260 -3.27 4.10 11.82
CA GLN A 260 -2.99 5.18 10.87
C GLN A 260 -2.09 6.28 11.47
N LYS A 261 -2.32 6.65 12.73
CA LYS A 261 -1.48 7.67 13.42
C LYS A 261 -0.04 7.22 13.56
N TYR A 262 0.17 5.94 13.90
CA TYR A 262 1.49 5.35 13.97
C TYR A 262 2.19 5.36 12.62
N VAL A 263 1.45 5.03 11.54
CA VAL A 263 1.98 5.01 10.17
C VAL A 263 2.48 6.39 9.75
N TYR A 264 1.67 7.44 9.91
CA TYR A 264 2.06 8.80 9.57
C TYR A 264 3.24 9.31 10.42
N ALA A 265 3.22 9.06 11.73
CA ALA A 265 4.30 9.47 12.60
C ALA A 265 5.62 8.75 12.27
N THR A 266 5.56 7.46 11.94
CA THR A 266 6.72 6.67 11.53
C THR A 266 7.28 7.16 10.20
N ALA A 267 6.43 7.40 9.21
CA ALA A 267 6.84 7.92 7.91
C ALA A 267 7.54 9.28 8.03
N GLU A 268 6.95 10.21 8.77
CA GLU A 268 7.50 11.54 8.99
C GLU A 268 8.85 11.50 9.71
N LYS A 269 8.95 10.72 10.79
CA LYS A 269 10.19 10.56 11.56
C LYS A 269 11.33 9.98 10.71
N GLU A 270 11.04 8.98 9.90
CA GLU A 270 12.06 8.21 9.18
C GLU A 270 12.51 8.87 7.88
N GLU A 271 11.77 9.82 7.32
CA GLU A 271 12.03 10.39 5.99
C GLU A 271 13.46 10.96 5.86
N GLY A 272 13.90 11.76 6.84
CA GLY A 272 15.25 12.32 6.87
C GLY A 272 16.35 11.26 7.13
N GLU A 273 16.08 10.30 8.01
CA GLU A 273 17.02 9.21 8.33
C GLU A 273 17.26 8.30 7.11
N LEU A 274 16.19 7.98 6.38
CA LEU A 274 16.26 7.14 5.19
C LEU A 274 17.00 7.85 4.04
N LEU A 275 16.78 9.15 3.84
CA LEU A 275 17.54 9.94 2.87
C LEU A 275 19.02 9.99 3.24
N ALA A 276 19.35 10.13 4.53
CA ALA A 276 20.74 10.10 5.00
C ALA A 276 21.40 8.72 4.72
N LYS A 277 20.68 7.61 4.93
CA LYS A 277 21.17 6.26 4.61
C LYS A 277 21.44 6.08 3.11
N ILE A 278 20.54 6.60 2.24
CA ILE A 278 20.76 6.55 0.78
C ILE A 278 22.02 7.32 0.39
N LYS A 279 22.22 8.52 0.95
CA LYS A 279 23.44 9.32 0.72
C LYS A 279 24.70 8.60 1.22
N ALA A 280 24.66 8.01 2.40
CA ALA A 280 25.77 7.27 3.00
C ALA A 280 26.15 6.01 2.19
N ALA A 281 25.21 5.44 1.41
CA ALA A 281 25.48 4.36 0.48
C ALA A 281 26.19 4.81 -0.82
N GLY A 282 26.51 6.10 -0.95
CA GLY A 282 27.23 6.65 -2.11
C GLY A 282 26.35 7.09 -3.28
N VAL A 283 25.01 7.07 -3.09
CA VAL A 283 24.09 7.55 -4.13
C VAL A 283 24.18 9.07 -4.27
N GLN A 284 24.34 9.55 -5.49
CA GLN A 284 24.35 10.99 -5.80
C GLN A 284 22.91 11.52 -5.77
N VAL A 285 22.63 12.46 -4.87
CA VAL A 285 21.30 13.02 -4.67
C VAL A 285 21.21 14.43 -5.23
N ASN A 286 20.13 14.70 -5.98
CA ASN A 286 19.81 16.05 -6.47
C ASN A 286 18.34 16.39 -6.25
N GLU A 287 18.05 17.67 -6.11
CA GLU A 287 16.68 18.19 -6.21
C GLU A 287 16.27 18.30 -7.67
N ALA A 288 14.99 18.01 -7.95
CA ALA A 288 14.38 18.23 -9.26
C ALA A 288 13.62 19.58 -9.27
N ASP A 289 13.53 20.19 -10.45
CA ASP A 289 12.65 21.33 -10.69
C ASP A 289 11.19 20.88 -10.70
N LYS A 290 10.55 20.95 -9.54
CA LYS A 290 9.15 20.56 -9.37
C LYS A 290 8.20 21.36 -10.27
N GLN A 291 8.52 22.63 -10.56
CA GLN A 291 7.67 23.46 -11.40
C GLN A 291 7.68 22.99 -12.85
N ALA A 292 8.85 22.60 -13.36
CA ALA A 292 8.96 21.98 -14.68
C ALA A 292 8.14 20.69 -14.79
N PHE A 293 8.16 19.82 -13.74
CA PHE A 293 7.34 18.61 -13.68
C PHE A 293 5.84 18.92 -13.60
N VAL A 294 5.44 19.91 -12.78
CA VAL A 294 4.03 20.36 -12.69
C VAL A 294 3.54 20.84 -14.06
N ALA A 295 4.34 21.67 -14.75
CA ALA A 295 3.99 22.18 -16.08
C ALA A 295 3.80 21.03 -17.10
N ALA A 296 4.69 20.03 -17.08
CA ALA A 296 4.60 18.84 -17.95
C ALA A 296 3.45 17.88 -17.60
N SER A 297 2.85 18.02 -16.41
CA SER A 297 1.79 17.13 -15.93
C SER A 297 0.39 17.49 -16.44
N LYS A 298 0.20 18.66 -17.04
CA LYS A 298 -1.12 19.14 -17.44
C LYS A 298 -1.86 18.14 -18.33
N ASN A 299 -1.16 17.57 -19.30
CA ASN A 299 -1.75 16.62 -20.25
C ASN A 299 -2.28 15.35 -19.54
N ILE A 300 -1.63 14.90 -18.48
CA ILE A 300 -2.06 13.73 -17.69
C ILE A 300 -3.39 13.99 -16.99
N TYR A 301 -3.54 15.18 -16.42
CA TYR A 301 -4.79 15.60 -15.79
C TYR A 301 -5.94 15.67 -16.80
N ASP A 302 -5.67 16.23 -17.98
CA ASP A 302 -6.67 16.34 -19.05
C ASP A 302 -7.07 14.95 -19.58
N GLU A 303 -6.09 14.07 -19.81
CA GLU A 303 -6.33 12.70 -20.25
C GLU A 303 -7.12 11.89 -19.21
N PHE A 304 -6.74 11.96 -17.94
CA PHE A 304 -7.47 11.32 -16.84
C PHE A 304 -8.91 11.83 -16.76
N SER A 305 -9.10 13.14 -16.82
CA SER A 305 -10.43 13.76 -16.81
C SER A 305 -11.30 13.37 -18.00
N LYS A 306 -10.70 13.09 -19.17
CA LYS A 306 -11.39 12.67 -20.37
C LYS A 306 -11.74 11.18 -20.35
N GLU A 307 -10.84 10.34 -19.88
CA GLU A 307 -11.01 8.88 -19.91
C GLU A 307 -11.82 8.31 -18.75
N VAL A 308 -11.78 8.97 -17.60
CA VAL A 308 -12.42 8.46 -16.36
C VAL A 308 -13.59 9.34 -15.95
N PRO A 309 -14.83 8.90 -16.14
CA PRO A 309 -16.02 9.65 -15.74
C PRO A 309 -15.98 10.05 -14.26
N GLY A 310 -16.32 11.31 -13.95
CA GLY A 310 -16.32 11.85 -12.58
C GLY A 310 -14.94 12.28 -12.05
N SER A 311 -13.84 11.93 -12.71
CA SER A 311 -12.49 12.23 -12.23
C SER A 311 -12.18 13.72 -12.18
N ARG A 312 -12.67 14.53 -13.12
CA ARG A 312 -12.48 15.99 -13.10
C ARG A 312 -13.08 16.63 -11.84
N GLU A 313 -14.27 16.18 -11.44
CA GLU A 313 -14.91 16.66 -10.20
C GLU A 313 -14.08 16.28 -8.97
N LEU A 314 -13.58 15.04 -8.92
CA LEU A 314 -12.72 14.58 -7.83
C LEU A 314 -11.40 15.36 -7.77
N ILE A 315 -10.78 15.65 -8.92
CA ILE A 315 -9.57 16.49 -8.98
C ILE A 315 -9.85 17.87 -8.42
N ASN A 316 -10.92 18.53 -8.90
CA ASN A 316 -11.28 19.87 -8.45
C ASN A 316 -11.56 19.89 -6.94
N LYS A 317 -12.26 18.86 -6.44
CA LYS A 317 -12.53 18.69 -5.01
C LYS A 317 -11.25 18.51 -4.22
N ALA A 318 -10.33 17.65 -4.68
CA ALA A 318 -9.04 17.46 -4.04
C ALA A 318 -8.24 18.75 -3.97
N LEU A 319 -8.10 19.46 -5.09
CA LEU A 319 -7.36 20.74 -5.15
C LEU A 319 -7.96 21.81 -4.22
N ALA A 320 -9.29 21.86 -4.08
CA ALA A 320 -9.95 22.79 -3.17
C ALA A 320 -9.70 22.50 -1.68
N LEU A 321 -9.27 21.29 -1.34
CA LEU A 321 -8.91 20.89 0.03
C LEU A 321 -7.46 21.26 0.40
N ALA A 322 -6.64 21.66 -0.55
CA ALA A 322 -5.23 22.03 -0.36
C ALA A 322 -5.07 23.44 0.26
N LYS A 323 -5.64 23.68 1.44
CA LYS A 323 -5.61 24.95 2.17
C LYS A 323 -4.31 25.11 2.97
#